data_0beaae68083ce1c7b54bf94f99fa248a
#
_entry.id   0beaae68083ce1c7b54bf94f99fa248a
#
_cell.length_a   1.000
_cell.length_b   1.000
_cell.length_c   1.000
_cell.angle_alpha   90.00
_cell.angle_beta   90.00
_cell.angle_gamma   90.00
#
_symmetry.space_group_name_H-M   'P 1'
#
loop_
_entity.id
_entity.type
_entity.pdbx_description
1 polymer ?
#
loop_
_entity_poly.entity_id
_entity_poly.type
_entity_poly.pdbx_seq_one_letter_code
_entity_poly.pdbx_strand_id
1 'polypeptide(L)'
;MTDEAHRFWATVQDRCPGLLPERDAPLLHAGLLRLLEGGDDRAGRVALLRVLGSAYRGFGLRPWHAAAIGGALLPSPGLRWWRAWRLIERTAARVGDGPPWWPVEVIDHDRPADSIAVLTVRPWRRLPYRPGQAIPVHAPRRPGRWRWLSPATMPRPDGTLEFHVRALPAGSVSGCLVHEVRPGDLLHLGAPADTGLELTDDHDADLLLVAGGTGLAPLRALTEQIAAAPDRRRATLIVGARTFTELYDAIALDKLQQAHDWLTIVPAFSDDPDAAPAEHGTAIALATYHHRPGQHVHVCGPAAMLAAARRWLTIAGVLAEDVHLPVIGQR
;
A
#
# COMPACT_ATOMS: atom_id res chain seq x y z
N MET A 1 26.91 -2.34 -1.25
CA MET A 1 26.76 -2.18 0.24
C MET A 1 27.61 -0.99 0.63
N THR A 2 27.08 -0.07 1.47
CA THR A 2 27.88 1.05 2.01
C THR A 2 28.87 0.53 3.06
N ASP A 3 29.98 1.24 3.27
CA ASP A 3 30.99 0.89 4.29
C ASP A 3 30.38 0.80 5.71
N GLU A 4 29.39 1.64 6.00
CA GLU A 4 28.68 1.63 7.28
C GLU A 4 27.83 0.37 7.47
N ALA A 5 27.10 -0.05 6.46
CA ALA A 5 26.29 -1.27 6.51
C ALA A 5 27.18 -2.52 6.61
N HIS A 6 28.36 -2.50 5.98
CA HIS A 6 29.34 -3.59 6.11
C HIS A 6 29.91 -3.67 7.52
N ARG A 7 30.33 -2.54 8.10
CA ARG A 7 30.81 -2.49 9.50
C ARG A 7 29.75 -2.92 10.50
N PHE A 8 28.49 -2.48 10.28
CA PHE A 8 27.35 -2.92 11.08
C PHE A 8 27.21 -4.45 11.02
N TRP A 9 27.18 -5.02 9.82
CA TRP A 9 27.06 -6.46 9.62
C TRP A 9 28.22 -7.23 10.30
N ALA A 10 29.48 -6.82 10.05
CA ALA A 10 30.65 -7.45 10.63
C ALA A 10 30.60 -7.47 12.16
N THR A 11 30.20 -6.34 12.78
CA THR A 11 30.06 -6.24 14.24
C THR A 11 28.92 -7.13 14.77
N VAL A 12 27.81 -7.26 14.03
CA VAL A 12 26.73 -8.18 14.41
C VAL A 12 27.18 -9.62 14.29
N GLN A 13 27.94 -9.98 13.23
CA GLN A 13 28.47 -11.33 13.04
C GLN A 13 29.47 -11.73 14.12
N ASP A 14 30.33 -10.81 14.54
CA ASP A 14 31.30 -11.05 15.64
C ASP A 14 30.59 -11.40 16.97
N ARG A 15 29.48 -10.70 17.24
CA ARG A 15 28.75 -10.87 18.52
C ARG A 15 27.67 -11.95 18.47
N CYS A 16 27.09 -12.18 17.31
CA CYS A 16 25.97 -13.10 17.07
C CYS A 16 26.15 -13.80 15.72
N PRO A 17 27.05 -14.78 15.61
CA PRO A 17 27.36 -15.45 14.35
C PRO A 17 26.11 -16.08 13.71
N GLY A 18 25.93 -15.87 12.39
CA GLY A 18 24.83 -16.44 11.61
C GLY A 18 23.46 -15.79 11.82
N LEU A 19 23.35 -14.74 12.65
CA LEU A 19 22.08 -14.08 12.94
C LEU A 19 21.51 -13.31 11.73
N LEU A 20 22.37 -12.61 10.98
CA LEU A 20 21.97 -11.71 9.90
C LEU A 20 22.72 -12.04 8.62
N PRO A 21 22.03 -12.42 7.52
CA PRO A 21 22.66 -12.57 6.22
C PRO A 21 23.24 -11.23 5.73
N GLU A 22 24.44 -11.27 5.12
CA GLU A 22 25.13 -10.06 4.64
C GLU A 22 24.27 -9.23 3.67
N ARG A 23 23.58 -9.89 2.75
CA ARG A 23 22.71 -9.24 1.75
C ARG A 23 21.55 -8.44 2.36
N ASP A 24 21.11 -8.80 3.56
CA ASP A 24 19.97 -8.19 4.26
C ASP A 24 20.41 -7.06 5.22
N ALA A 25 21.71 -7.00 5.54
CA ALA A 25 22.26 -6.02 6.48
C ALA A 25 22.04 -4.55 6.06
N PRO A 26 22.21 -4.16 4.79
CA PRO A 26 21.99 -2.77 4.39
C PRO A 26 20.57 -2.29 4.65
N LEU A 27 19.57 -3.14 4.38
CA LEU A 27 18.16 -2.79 4.55
C LEU A 27 17.78 -2.71 6.04
N LEU A 28 18.26 -3.65 6.84
CA LEU A 28 18.06 -3.62 8.29
C LEU A 28 18.75 -2.40 8.93
N HIS A 29 20.03 -2.15 8.60
CA HIS A 29 20.81 -1.00 9.08
C HIS A 29 20.10 0.32 8.79
N ALA A 30 19.75 0.58 7.53
CA ALA A 30 19.06 1.80 7.11
C ALA A 30 17.70 1.96 7.81
N GLY A 31 16.95 0.86 7.96
CA GLY A 31 15.67 0.87 8.68
C GLY A 31 15.82 1.22 10.17
N LEU A 32 16.80 0.66 10.85
CA LEU A 32 17.06 0.94 12.28
C LEU A 32 17.50 2.40 12.48
N LEU A 33 18.42 2.92 11.65
CA LEU A 33 18.82 4.33 11.68
C LEU A 33 17.61 5.25 11.46
N ARG A 34 16.80 4.98 10.44
CA ARG A 34 15.61 5.77 10.14
C ARG A 34 14.60 5.78 11.29
N LEU A 35 14.42 4.65 11.96
CA LEU A 35 13.55 4.58 13.14
C LEU A 35 14.05 5.47 14.28
N LEU A 36 15.37 5.52 14.49
CA LEU A 36 16.01 6.35 15.50
C LEU A 36 16.01 7.85 15.16
N GLU A 37 16.13 8.22 13.89
CA GLU A 37 16.01 9.62 13.48
C GLU A 37 14.65 10.22 13.85
N GLY A 38 13.59 9.43 13.75
CA GLY A 38 12.23 9.91 13.99
C GLY A 38 11.70 10.74 12.81
N GLY A 39 10.80 11.69 13.11
CA GLY A 39 10.18 12.59 12.13
C GLY A 39 8.66 12.47 12.07
N ASP A 40 8.02 13.40 11.36
CA ASP A 40 6.55 13.57 11.34
C ASP A 40 5.81 12.63 10.39
N ASP A 41 6.56 11.82 9.60
CA ASP A 41 6.00 10.86 8.66
C ASP A 41 5.42 9.62 9.39
N ARG A 42 4.22 9.77 9.92
CA ARG A 42 3.53 8.70 10.67
C ARG A 42 3.30 7.45 9.83
N ALA A 43 2.80 7.60 8.60
CA ALA A 43 2.46 6.47 7.73
C ALA A 43 3.71 5.67 7.33
N GLY A 44 4.78 6.34 6.94
CA GLY A 44 6.07 5.69 6.64
C GLY A 44 6.71 5.03 7.86
N ARG A 45 6.55 5.64 9.04
CA ARG A 45 7.05 5.04 10.30
C ARG A 45 6.30 3.76 10.65
N VAL A 46 4.98 3.71 10.43
CA VAL A 46 4.17 2.50 10.65
C VAL A 46 4.57 1.41 9.66
N ALA A 47 4.79 1.75 8.38
CA ALA A 47 5.29 0.81 7.37
C ALA A 47 6.66 0.25 7.77
N LEU A 48 7.60 1.11 8.16
CA LEU A 48 8.92 0.71 8.63
C LEU A 48 8.86 -0.21 9.85
N LEU A 49 8.03 0.11 10.85
CA LEU A 49 7.88 -0.71 12.05
C LEU A 49 7.35 -2.10 11.72
N ARG A 50 6.39 -2.22 10.80
CA ARG A 50 5.88 -3.51 10.35
C ARG A 50 7.01 -4.35 9.73
N VAL A 51 7.80 -3.75 8.85
CA VAL A 51 8.94 -4.41 8.21
C VAL A 51 10.00 -4.83 9.24
N LEU A 52 10.35 -3.95 10.19
CA LEU A 52 11.30 -4.29 11.26
C LEU A 52 10.74 -5.38 12.20
N GLY A 53 9.43 -5.40 12.44
CA GLY A 53 8.76 -6.50 13.16
C GLY A 53 8.84 -7.83 12.39
N SER A 54 8.64 -7.80 11.08
CA SER A 54 8.83 -8.99 10.23
C SER A 54 10.30 -9.44 10.21
N ALA A 55 11.24 -8.49 10.15
CA ALA A 55 12.68 -8.78 10.24
C ALA A 55 13.07 -9.38 11.60
N TYR A 56 12.48 -8.88 12.68
CA TYR A 56 12.69 -9.45 14.04
C TYR A 56 12.31 -10.93 14.07
N ARG A 57 11.17 -11.32 13.49
CA ARG A 57 10.74 -12.71 13.40
C ARG A 57 11.57 -13.51 12.39
N GLY A 58 11.70 -12.98 11.19
CA GLY A 58 12.35 -13.67 10.05
C GLY A 58 13.82 -13.98 10.26
N PHE A 59 14.56 -13.14 11.02
CA PHE A 59 15.94 -13.41 11.43
C PHE A 59 16.04 -14.11 12.79
N GLY A 60 14.92 -14.44 13.43
CA GLY A 60 14.96 -15.08 14.76
C GLY A 60 15.53 -14.18 15.85
N LEU A 61 15.35 -12.86 15.73
CA LEU A 61 15.82 -11.91 16.76
C LEU A 61 15.11 -12.19 18.09
N ARG A 62 15.80 -11.90 19.18
CA ARG A 62 15.33 -12.10 20.54
C ARG A 62 15.68 -10.86 21.38
N PRO A 63 15.05 -10.66 22.56
CA PRO A 63 15.32 -9.49 23.42
C PRO A 63 16.79 -9.28 23.74
N TRP A 64 17.57 -10.37 23.93
CA TRP A 64 18.99 -10.27 24.28
C TRP A 64 19.88 -9.82 23.10
N HIS A 65 19.41 -9.87 21.84
CA HIS A 65 20.16 -9.34 20.70
C HIS A 65 20.16 -7.80 20.66
N ALA A 66 19.29 -7.15 21.43
CA ALA A 66 19.20 -5.68 21.49
C ALA A 66 20.54 -4.99 21.79
N ALA A 67 21.31 -5.53 22.75
CA ALA A 67 22.59 -4.96 23.11
C ALA A 67 23.64 -5.12 21.99
N ALA A 68 23.66 -6.28 21.33
CA ALA A 68 24.60 -6.56 20.25
C ALA A 68 24.33 -5.68 19.03
N ILE A 69 23.05 -5.64 18.58
CA ILE A 69 22.61 -4.86 17.41
C ILE A 69 22.73 -3.35 17.70
N GLY A 70 22.33 -2.90 18.89
CA GLY A 70 22.45 -1.52 19.31
C GLY A 70 23.90 -1.04 19.37
N GLY A 71 24.80 -1.86 19.89
CA GLY A 71 26.23 -1.54 19.93
C GLY A 71 26.96 -1.65 18.59
N ALA A 72 26.37 -2.34 17.59
CA ALA A 72 26.84 -2.32 16.21
C ALA A 72 26.36 -1.06 15.46
N LEU A 73 25.21 -0.50 15.88
CA LEU A 73 24.58 0.64 15.22
C LEU A 73 25.05 1.98 15.80
N LEU A 74 25.30 2.04 17.10
CA LEU A 74 25.56 3.26 17.87
C LEU A 74 26.78 3.09 18.76
N PRO A 75 27.59 4.13 18.94
CA PRO A 75 28.72 4.08 19.88
C PRO A 75 28.28 3.75 21.33
N SER A 76 27.09 4.23 21.73
CA SER A 76 26.49 3.93 23.04
C SER A 76 24.97 3.86 22.90
N PRO A 77 24.36 2.67 23.01
CA PRO A 77 22.93 2.49 22.96
C PRO A 77 22.23 3.12 24.17
N GLY A 78 21.57 4.28 23.95
CA GLY A 78 20.83 5.01 24.98
C GLY A 78 19.34 4.65 25.05
N LEU A 79 18.57 5.41 25.84
CA LEU A 79 17.15 5.19 26.09
C LEU A 79 16.30 5.18 24.78
N ARG A 80 16.71 5.97 23.78
CA ARG A 80 16.02 6.00 22.45
C ARG A 80 16.09 4.63 21.76
N TRP A 81 17.25 3.97 21.79
CA TRP A 81 17.45 2.62 21.27
C TRP A 81 16.53 1.61 21.94
N TRP A 82 16.53 1.57 23.28
CA TRP A 82 15.74 0.61 24.04
C TRP A 82 14.22 0.79 23.82
N ARG A 83 13.76 2.04 23.67
CA ARG A 83 12.37 2.33 23.30
C ARG A 83 12.05 1.86 21.88
N ALA A 84 12.94 2.09 20.91
CA ALA A 84 12.79 1.64 19.53
C ALA A 84 12.74 0.11 19.45
N TRP A 85 13.66 -0.58 20.15
CA TRP A 85 13.68 -2.04 20.19
C TRP A 85 12.38 -2.63 20.76
N ARG A 86 11.90 -2.13 21.89
CA ARG A 86 10.61 -2.56 22.47
C ARG A 86 9.43 -2.34 21.51
N LEU A 87 9.48 -1.29 20.69
CA LEU A 87 8.44 -1.03 19.70
C LEU A 87 8.51 -2.05 18.57
N ILE A 88 9.70 -2.43 18.12
CA ILE A 88 9.92 -3.52 17.15
C ILE A 88 9.38 -4.84 17.72
N GLU A 89 9.70 -5.21 18.95
CA GLU A 89 9.20 -6.42 19.62
C GLU A 89 7.67 -6.47 19.67
N ARG A 90 7.02 -5.36 20.07
CA ARG A 90 5.56 -5.26 20.10
C ARG A 90 4.96 -5.42 18.71
N THR A 91 5.62 -4.88 17.68
CA THR A 91 5.16 -5.03 16.30
C THR A 91 5.39 -6.45 15.81
N ALA A 92 6.50 -7.08 16.17
CA ALA A 92 6.79 -8.47 15.86
C ALA A 92 5.73 -9.44 16.40
N ALA A 93 5.13 -9.14 17.54
CA ALA A 93 4.02 -9.93 18.09
C ALA A 93 2.71 -9.87 17.26
N ARG A 94 2.61 -8.87 16.37
CA ARG A 94 1.40 -8.62 15.55
C ARG A 94 1.57 -8.98 14.07
N VAL A 95 2.78 -9.30 13.64
CA VAL A 95 3.06 -9.75 12.28
C VAL A 95 3.12 -11.27 12.26
N GLY A 96 2.68 -11.88 11.14
CA GLY A 96 2.76 -13.32 10.94
C GLY A 96 4.19 -13.82 10.75
N ASP A 97 4.35 -15.14 10.76
CA ASP A 97 5.60 -15.77 10.36
C ASP A 97 5.80 -15.61 8.85
N GLY A 98 7.03 -15.36 8.46
CA GLY A 98 7.39 -15.18 7.06
C GLY A 98 8.78 -14.57 6.90
N PRO A 99 9.16 -14.31 5.67
CA PRO A 99 10.41 -13.62 5.40
C PRO A 99 10.37 -12.17 5.92
N PRO A 100 11.52 -11.59 6.23
CA PRO A 100 11.61 -10.20 6.66
C PRO A 100 11.06 -9.23 5.60
N TRP A 101 11.31 -9.53 4.32
CA TRP A 101 10.84 -8.81 3.13
C TRP A 101 10.93 -9.65 1.88
N TRP A 102 10.36 -9.16 0.78
CA TRP A 102 10.39 -9.75 -0.56
C TRP A 102 11.16 -8.82 -1.49
N PRO A 103 12.35 -9.21 -1.96
CA PRO A 103 12.97 -8.57 -3.12
C PRO A 103 12.07 -8.75 -4.35
N VAL A 104 11.87 -7.67 -5.12
CA VAL A 104 11.07 -7.69 -6.33
C VAL A 104 11.76 -6.92 -7.44
N GLU A 105 11.65 -7.41 -8.66
CA GLU A 105 12.11 -6.74 -9.86
C GLU A 105 10.98 -5.92 -10.48
N VAL A 106 11.27 -4.72 -10.91
CA VAL A 106 10.35 -3.91 -11.73
C VAL A 106 10.38 -4.47 -13.14
N ILE A 107 9.25 -5.01 -13.60
CA ILE A 107 9.12 -5.61 -14.93
C ILE A 107 8.69 -4.57 -15.94
N ASP A 108 7.79 -3.68 -15.53
CA ASP A 108 7.29 -2.60 -16.37
C ASP A 108 7.05 -1.34 -15.56
N HIS A 109 7.17 -0.18 -16.22
CA HIS A 109 6.99 1.14 -15.65
C HIS A 109 6.34 2.05 -16.68
N ASP A 110 5.04 2.15 -16.66
CA ASP A 110 4.27 3.07 -17.48
C ASP A 110 3.96 4.38 -16.72
N ARG A 111 3.88 5.48 -17.47
CA ARG A 111 3.55 6.81 -16.92
C ARG A 111 2.39 7.42 -17.69
N PRO A 112 1.15 7.03 -17.37
CA PRO A 112 -0.04 7.57 -18.03
C PRO A 112 -0.28 9.07 -17.74
N ALA A 113 0.39 9.63 -16.72
CA ALA A 113 0.41 11.05 -16.43
C ALA A 113 1.76 11.44 -15.77
N ASP A 114 2.15 12.71 -15.84
CA ASP A 114 3.43 13.18 -15.28
C ASP A 114 3.62 12.84 -13.80
N SER A 115 2.54 12.87 -13.03
CA SER A 115 2.57 12.60 -11.60
C SER A 115 2.15 11.18 -11.22
N ILE A 116 1.85 10.30 -12.19
CA ILE A 116 1.36 8.95 -11.92
C ILE A 116 2.20 7.93 -12.68
N ALA A 117 2.60 6.86 -11.99
CA ALA A 117 3.19 5.67 -12.60
C ALA A 117 2.37 4.44 -12.26
N VAL A 118 2.29 3.52 -13.23
CA VAL A 118 1.81 2.15 -13.09
C VAL A 118 3.05 1.26 -13.12
N LEU A 119 3.31 0.59 -12.00
CA LEU A 119 4.49 -0.26 -11.80
C LEU A 119 4.06 -1.72 -11.78
N THR A 120 4.54 -2.51 -12.73
CA THR A 120 4.43 -3.97 -12.65
C THR A 120 5.71 -4.54 -12.04
N VAL A 121 5.58 -5.29 -10.96
CA VAL A 121 6.71 -5.90 -10.27
C VAL A 121 6.55 -7.41 -10.16
N ARG A 122 7.69 -8.12 -10.11
CA ARG A 122 7.74 -9.58 -9.92
C ARG A 122 8.56 -9.91 -8.68
N PRO A 123 7.94 -10.41 -7.60
CA PRO A 123 8.65 -10.94 -6.45
C PRO A 123 9.49 -12.17 -6.79
N TRP A 124 10.69 -12.28 -6.24
CA TRP A 124 11.56 -13.46 -6.43
C TRP A 124 11.02 -14.72 -5.76
N ARG A 125 10.06 -14.56 -4.87
CA ARG A 125 9.28 -15.65 -4.26
C ARG A 125 7.84 -15.18 -4.08
N ARG A 126 6.91 -16.09 -4.11
CA ARG A 126 5.47 -15.79 -3.99
C ARG A 126 5.20 -14.90 -2.76
N LEU A 127 4.55 -13.78 -2.99
CA LEU A 127 4.03 -12.89 -1.97
C LEU A 127 2.53 -13.22 -1.77
N PRO A 128 2.14 -13.76 -0.61
CA PRO A 128 0.72 -14.00 -0.34
C PRO A 128 0.05 -12.68 0.06
N TYR A 129 -0.84 -12.19 -0.79
CA TYR A 129 -1.68 -11.03 -0.49
C TYR A 129 -3.11 -11.26 -0.97
N ARG A 130 -4.03 -10.44 -0.48
CA ARG A 130 -5.42 -10.40 -0.90
C ARG A 130 -5.75 -9.01 -1.44
N PRO A 131 -6.67 -8.88 -2.43
CA PRO A 131 -7.20 -7.58 -2.84
C PRO A 131 -7.71 -6.77 -1.65
N GLY A 132 -7.52 -5.46 -1.71
CA GLY A 132 -7.83 -4.56 -0.59
C GLY A 132 -6.70 -4.35 0.42
N GLN A 133 -5.78 -5.30 0.57
CA GLN A 133 -4.62 -5.15 1.46
C GLN A 133 -3.65 -4.07 0.96
N ALA A 134 -2.83 -3.55 1.88
CA ALA A 134 -1.69 -2.70 1.56
C ALA A 134 -0.37 -3.37 1.91
N ILE A 135 0.67 -3.02 1.16
CA ILE A 135 2.01 -3.60 1.25
C ILE A 135 3.01 -2.46 1.47
N PRO A 136 3.93 -2.55 2.45
CA PRO A 136 5.05 -1.64 2.56
C PRO A 136 5.98 -1.78 1.36
N VAL A 137 6.30 -0.69 0.67
CA VAL A 137 7.20 -0.65 -0.49
C VAL A 137 8.41 0.23 -0.16
N HIS A 138 9.59 -0.25 -0.53
CA HIS A 138 10.87 0.43 -0.36
C HIS A 138 11.63 0.46 -1.68
N ALA A 139 12.12 1.65 -2.04
CA ALA A 139 13.08 1.84 -3.12
C ALA A 139 14.49 2.00 -2.54
N PRO A 140 15.52 1.23 -2.97
CA PRO A 140 16.89 1.34 -2.45
C PRO A 140 17.50 2.73 -2.55
N ARG A 141 17.05 3.53 -3.54
CA ARG A 141 17.44 4.96 -3.69
C ARG A 141 16.96 5.85 -2.53
N ARG A 142 16.08 5.34 -1.66
CA ARG A 142 15.55 6.04 -0.48
C ARG A 142 15.72 5.17 0.79
N PRO A 143 16.96 4.97 1.25
CA PRO A 143 17.28 4.03 2.33
C PRO A 143 16.41 4.22 3.57
N GLY A 144 15.91 3.13 4.13
CA GLY A 144 15.10 3.10 5.34
C GLY A 144 13.70 3.73 5.22
N ARG A 145 13.31 4.23 4.04
CA ARG A 145 11.99 4.87 3.83
C ARG A 145 11.03 3.90 3.17
N TRP A 146 9.92 3.64 3.82
CA TRP A 146 8.86 2.75 3.39
C TRP A 146 7.55 3.50 3.17
N ARG A 147 6.74 3.03 2.23
CA ARG A 147 5.40 3.58 1.97
C ARG A 147 4.40 2.45 1.75
N TRP A 148 3.23 2.65 2.26
CA TRP A 148 2.10 1.76 1.99
C TRP A 148 1.58 2.00 0.59
N LEU A 149 1.48 0.93 -0.20
CA LEU A 149 0.80 0.90 -1.49
C LEU A 149 -0.12 -0.32 -1.53
N SER A 150 -1.31 -0.17 -2.09
CA SER A 150 -2.20 -1.28 -2.35
C SER A 150 -1.99 -1.79 -3.77
N PRO A 151 -1.90 -3.12 -3.98
CA PRO A 151 -1.92 -3.69 -5.32
C PRO A 151 -3.18 -3.31 -6.09
N ALA A 152 -3.04 -3.08 -7.38
CA ALA A 152 -4.14 -2.80 -8.31
C ALA A 152 -4.70 -4.08 -8.95
N THR A 153 -4.14 -5.22 -8.64
CA THR A 153 -4.50 -6.53 -9.21
C THR A 153 -4.76 -7.55 -8.11
N MET A 154 -5.57 -8.54 -8.41
CA MET A 154 -5.59 -9.77 -7.64
C MET A 154 -4.26 -10.54 -7.83
N PRO A 155 -3.94 -11.52 -6.96
CA PRO A 155 -2.77 -12.37 -7.15
C PRO A 155 -2.80 -13.08 -8.51
N ARG A 156 -1.83 -12.78 -9.37
CA ARG A 156 -1.73 -13.34 -10.73
C ARG A 156 -0.99 -14.67 -10.71
N PRO A 157 -1.29 -15.62 -11.66
CA PRO A 157 -0.61 -16.90 -11.77
C PRO A 157 0.90 -16.78 -12.04
N ASP A 158 1.32 -15.75 -12.80
CA ASP A 158 2.73 -15.46 -13.11
C ASP A 158 3.49 -14.81 -11.94
N GLY A 159 2.80 -14.56 -10.83
CA GLY A 159 3.34 -13.93 -9.62
C GLY A 159 3.54 -12.43 -9.70
N THR A 160 3.22 -11.78 -10.83
CA THR A 160 3.31 -10.32 -10.96
C THR A 160 2.22 -9.61 -10.16
N LEU A 161 2.49 -8.40 -9.73
CA LEU A 161 1.52 -7.50 -9.14
C LEU A 161 1.78 -6.08 -9.63
N GLU A 162 0.75 -5.25 -9.60
CA GLU A 162 0.74 -3.91 -10.14
C GLU A 162 0.45 -2.90 -9.04
N PHE A 163 1.19 -1.78 -9.05
CA PHE A 163 0.96 -0.65 -8.16
C PHE A 163 0.72 0.62 -8.97
N HIS A 164 -0.32 1.37 -8.62
CA HIS A 164 -0.54 2.72 -9.14
C HIS A 164 -0.02 3.74 -8.13
N VAL A 165 0.95 4.52 -8.53
CA VAL A 165 1.66 5.44 -7.62
C VAL A 165 1.50 6.88 -8.10
N ARG A 166 1.04 7.77 -7.21
CA ARG A 166 1.05 9.21 -7.45
C ARG A 166 2.24 9.85 -6.73
N ALA A 167 3.05 10.62 -7.44
CA ALA A 167 4.09 11.45 -6.85
C ALA A 167 3.44 12.58 -6.02
N LEU A 168 3.77 12.63 -4.73
CA LEU A 168 3.34 13.70 -3.84
C LEU A 168 4.40 14.82 -3.82
N PRO A 169 4.02 16.11 -3.69
CA PRO A 169 4.95 17.24 -3.78
C PRO A 169 6.16 17.14 -2.84
N ALA A 170 6.01 16.60 -1.64
CA ALA A 170 7.10 16.39 -0.68
C ALA A 170 7.44 14.90 -0.50
N GLY A 171 6.90 14.01 -1.35
CA GLY A 171 6.98 12.57 -1.20
C GLY A 171 8.27 12.00 -1.78
N SER A 172 9.32 11.82 -0.97
CA SER A 172 10.60 11.31 -1.45
C SER A 172 10.50 9.90 -2.07
N VAL A 173 9.71 8.99 -1.49
CA VAL A 173 9.54 7.62 -2.03
C VAL A 173 8.61 7.62 -3.23
N SER A 174 7.45 8.27 -3.16
CA SER A 174 6.51 8.32 -4.30
C SER A 174 7.12 9.03 -5.51
N GLY A 175 7.84 10.14 -5.29
CA GLY A 175 8.60 10.81 -6.37
C GLY A 175 9.67 9.89 -6.99
N CYS A 176 10.40 9.13 -6.17
CA CYS A 176 11.37 8.15 -6.66
C CYS A 176 10.69 7.05 -7.51
N LEU A 177 9.57 6.48 -7.02
CA LEU A 177 8.85 5.43 -7.74
C LEU A 177 8.30 5.92 -9.09
N VAL A 178 7.85 7.17 -9.16
CA VAL A 178 7.28 7.73 -10.40
C VAL A 178 8.35 8.20 -11.39
N HIS A 179 9.44 8.82 -10.91
CA HIS A 179 10.35 9.52 -11.81
C HIS A 179 11.71 8.85 -11.98
N GLU A 180 12.17 8.04 -11.02
CA GLU A 180 13.55 7.54 -10.99
C GLU A 180 13.66 6.03 -11.23
N VAL A 181 12.63 5.26 -10.85
CA VAL A 181 12.61 3.80 -11.01
C VAL A 181 12.42 3.44 -12.49
N ARG A 182 13.05 2.33 -12.91
CA ARG A 182 13.01 1.81 -14.29
C ARG A 182 12.82 0.28 -14.26
N PRO A 183 12.36 -0.33 -15.37
CA PRO A 183 12.40 -1.77 -15.53
C PRO A 183 13.82 -2.32 -15.27
N GLY A 184 13.91 -3.45 -14.55
CA GLY A 184 15.15 -4.05 -14.06
C GLY A 184 15.61 -3.54 -12.68
N ASP A 185 15.05 -2.43 -12.16
CA ASP A 185 15.38 -1.97 -10.80
C ASP A 185 14.82 -2.94 -9.75
N LEU A 186 15.56 -3.05 -8.63
CA LEU A 186 15.16 -3.84 -7.48
C LEU A 186 14.41 -2.97 -6.47
N LEU A 187 13.26 -3.44 -6.03
CA LEU A 187 12.51 -2.89 -4.90
C LEU A 187 12.40 -3.95 -3.79
N HIS A 188 11.92 -3.54 -2.61
CA HIS A 188 11.59 -4.48 -1.52
C HIS A 188 10.15 -4.26 -1.06
N LEU A 189 9.44 -5.36 -0.86
CA LEU A 189 8.10 -5.35 -0.30
C LEU A 189 8.11 -5.92 1.11
N GLY A 190 7.35 -5.33 2.02
CA GLY A 190 7.08 -5.88 3.34
C GLY A 190 5.88 -6.82 3.33
N ALA A 191 5.57 -7.40 4.49
CA ALA A 191 4.39 -8.25 4.65
C ALA A 191 3.09 -7.44 4.46
N PRO A 192 2.12 -7.96 3.67
CA PRO A 192 0.83 -7.33 3.49
C PRO A 192 0.08 -7.10 4.82
N ALA A 193 -0.80 -6.11 4.84
CA ALA A 193 -1.65 -5.81 5.97
C ALA A 193 -3.07 -5.52 5.52
N ASP A 194 -4.04 -5.97 6.33
CA ASP A 194 -5.43 -5.64 6.12
C ASP A 194 -5.64 -4.14 6.31
N THR A 195 -6.50 -3.59 5.46
CA THR A 195 -6.84 -2.16 5.48
C THR A 195 -8.29 -1.91 5.90
N GLY A 196 -9.13 -2.95 5.86
CA GLY A 196 -10.59 -2.85 6.00
C GLY A 196 -11.31 -2.57 4.68
N LEU A 197 -10.57 -2.58 3.56
CA LEU A 197 -11.16 -2.53 2.21
C LEU A 197 -11.43 -3.92 1.62
N GLU A 198 -10.94 -4.99 2.25
CA GLU A 198 -11.16 -6.35 1.78
C GLU A 198 -12.67 -6.63 1.67
N LEU A 199 -13.08 -7.41 0.67
CA LEU A 199 -14.47 -7.80 0.55
C LEU A 199 -14.91 -8.63 1.77
N THR A 200 -16.14 -8.40 2.22
CA THR A 200 -16.79 -9.20 3.26
C THR A 200 -17.24 -10.54 2.69
N ASP A 201 -17.55 -11.49 3.57
CA ASP A 201 -18.12 -12.79 3.21
C ASP A 201 -19.62 -12.69 2.83
N ASP A 202 -20.20 -11.50 2.86
CA ASP A 202 -21.56 -11.26 2.38
C ASP A 202 -21.56 -11.18 0.84
N HIS A 203 -21.92 -12.27 0.20
CA HIS A 203 -21.99 -12.40 -1.24
C HIS A 203 -23.31 -11.93 -1.88
N ASP A 204 -24.29 -11.54 -1.07
CA ASP A 204 -25.61 -11.11 -1.55
C ASP A 204 -25.72 -9.57 -1.64
N ALA A 205 -24.89 -8.84 -0.90
CA ALA A 205 -24.91 -7.38 -0.92
C ALA A 205 -24.19 -6.82 -2.16
N ASP A 206 -24.89 -5.94 -2.89
CA ASP A 206 -24.30 -5.17 -3.98
C ASP A 206 -23.19 -4.22 -3.48
N LEU A 207 -22.29 -3.80 -4.35
CA LEU A 207 -21.12 -2.99 -4.01
C LEU A 207 -21.18 -1.59 -4.66
N LEU A 208 -20.83 -0.60 -3.86
CA LEU A 208 -20.52 0.74 -4.34
C LEU A 208 -19.04 1.04 -4.04
N LEU A 209 -18.23 1.05 -5.09
CA LEU A 209 -16.78 1.28 -5.01
C LEU A 209 -16.50 2.73 -5.41
N VAL A 210 -15.81 3.51 -4.57
CA VAL A 210 -15.61 4.95 -4.80
C VAL A 210 -14.13 5.29 -4.73
N ALA A 211 -13.55 5.55 -5.91
CA ALA A 211 -12.13 5.81 -6.09
C ALA A 211 -11.82 7.31 -6.21
N GLY A 212 -10.71 7.76 -5.65
CA GLY A 212 -10.12 9.08 -5.92
C GLY A 212 -8.67 8.97 -6.34
N GLY A 213 -8.34 9.36 -7.58
CA GLY A 213 -7.01 9.25 -8.13
C GLY A 213 -6.46 7.82 -8.04
N THR A 214 -5.23 7.62 -7.53
CA THR A 214 -4.63 6.28 -7.36
C THR A 214 -5.28 5.43 -6.26
N GLY A 215 -6.26 5.94 -5.53
CA GLY A 215 -7.18 5.12 -4.73
C GLY A 215 -8.00 4.13 -5.56
N LEU A 216 -7.98 4.28 -6.88
CA LEU A 216 -8.51 3.29 -7.82
C LEU A 216 -7.83 1.91 -7.67
N ALA A 217 -6.53 1.86 -7.39
CA ALA A 217 -5.75 0.62 -7.36
C ALA A 217 -6.39 -0.51 -6.52
N PRO A 218 -6.62 -0.35 -5.20
CA PRO A 218 -7.22 -1.43 -4.42
C PRO A 218 -8.65 -1.78 -4.87
N LEU A 219 -9.43 -0.83 -5.35
CA LEU A 219 -10.80 -1.07 -5.79
C LEU A 219 -10.84 -1.82 -7.13
N ARG A 220 -9.88 -1.57 -8.01
CA ARG A 220 -9.68 -2.37 -9.22
C ARG A 220 -9.33 -3.82 -8.87
N ALA A 221 -8.43 -4.04 -7.90
CA ALA A 221 -8.11 -5.39 -7.44
C ALA A 221 -9.33 -6.13 -6.86
N LEU A 222 -10.22 -5.42 -6.13
CA LEU A 222 -11.49 -5.99 -5.66
C LEU A 222 -12.42 -6.36 -6.84
N THR A 223 -12.50 -5.50 -7.86
CA THR A 223 -13.29 -5.79 -9.06
C THR A 223 -12.74 -7.02 -9.81
N GLU A 224 -11.42 -7.16 -9.94
CA GLU A 224 -10.80 -8.36 -10.51
C GLU A 224 -11.10 -9.62 -9.67
N GLN A 225 -11.15 -9.50 -8.33
CA GLN A 225 -11.51 -10.61 -7.44
C GLN A 225 -12.94 -11.09 -7.69
N ILE A 226 -13.89 -10.17 -7.87
CA ILE A 226 -15.29 -10.52 -8.21
C ILE A 226 -15.34 -11.17 -9.59
N ALA A 227 -14.60 -10.62 -10.57
CA ALA A 227 -14.54 -11.18 -11.92
C ALA A 227 -13.99 -12.62 -11.96
N ALA A 228 -13.02 -12.95 -11.09
CA ALA A 228 -12.43 -14.28 -11.00
C ALA A 228 -13.37 -15.33 -10.36
N ALA A 229 -14.26 -14.90 -9.49
CA ALA A 229 -15.26 -15.75 -8.83
C ALA A 229 -16.61 -15.02 -8.84
N PRO A 230 -17.28 -14.94 -10.01
CA PRO A 230 -18.53 -14.20 -10.14
C PRO A 230 -19.62 -14.76 -9.23
N ASP A 231 -20.25 -13.89 -8.51
CA ASP A 231 -21.44 -14.15 -7.70
C ASP A 231 -22.62 -13.34 -8.24
N ARG A 232 -23.69 -13.15 -7.47
CA ARG A 232 -24.87 -12.40 -7.90
C ARG A 232 -24.75 -10.89 -7.69
N ARG A 233 -23.67 -10.43 -7.04
CA ARG A 233 -23.48 -9.01 -6.71
C ARG A 233 -23.33 -8.15 -7.96
N ARG A 234 -23.98 -7.01 -7.92
CA ARG A 234 -23.70 -5.91 -8.86
C ARG A 234 -22.73 -4.95 -8.20
N ALA A 235 -21.84 -4.39 -8.99
CA ALA A 235 -20.90 -3.39 -8.53
C ALA A 235 -21.02 -2.10 -9.36
N THR A 236 -21.06 -0.96 -8.65
CA THR A 236 -20.89 0.35 -9.26
C THR A 236 -19.55 0.91 -8.82
N LEU A 237 -18.65 1.19 -9.77
CA LEU A 237 -17.35 1.79 -9.50
C LEU A 237 -17.36 3.24 -9.95
N ILE A 238 -17.33 4.17 -8.99
CA ILE A 238 -17.23 5.61 -9.26
C ILE A 238 -15.75 5.99 -9.21
N VAL A 239 -15.25 6.60 -10.30
CA VAL A 239 -13.84 6.97 -10.43
C VAL A 239 -13.69 8.49 -10.53
N GLY A 240 -13.24 9.10 -9.44
CA GLY A 240 -13.04 10.54 -9.34
C GLY A 240 -11.72 11.00 -9.93
N ALA A 241 -11.80 11.95 -10.83
CA ALA A 241 -10.70 12.75 -11.35
C ALA A 241 -11.09 14.24 -11.34
N ARG A 242 -10.15 15.16 -11.54
CA ARG A 242 -10.49 16.57 -11.71
C ARG A 242 -11.08 16.81 -13.10
N THR A 243 -10.40 16.29 -14.11
CA THR A 243 -10.80 16.40 -15.52
C THR A 243 -10.67 15.04 -16.20
N PHE A 244 -11.24 14.91 -17.39
CA PHE A 244 -11.14 13.72 -18.22
C PHE A 244 -9.67 13.33 -18.49
N THR A 245 -8.80 14.30 -18.76
CA THR A 245 -7.38 14.06 -19.01
C THR A 245 -6.60 13.51 -17.80
N GLU A 246 -7.13 13.68 -16.59
CA GLU A 246 -6.55 13.13 -15.37
C GLU A 246 -7.06 11.72 -15.02
N LEU A 247 -8.03 11.20 -15.78
CA LEU A 247 -8.50 9.82 -15.64
C LEU A 247 -7.51 8.87 -16.31
N TYR A 248 -6.43 8.58 -15.60
CA TYR A 248 -5.24 7.90 -16.11
C TYR A 248 -5.44 6.44 -16.57
N ASP A 249 -6.50 5.77 -16.16
CA ASP A 249 -6.78 4.34 -16.43
C ASP A 249 -8.04 4.13 -17.29
N ALA A 250 -8.49 5.16 -18.01
CA ALA A 250 -9.76 5.18 -18.75
C ALA A 250 -9.94 3.99 -19.69
N ILE A 251 -8.90 3.64 -20.47
CA ILE A 251 -8.95 2.52 -21.43
C ILE A 251 -9.12 1.17 -20.73
N ALA A 252 -8.43 0.96 -19.61
CA ALA A 252 -8.53 -0.29 -18.87
C ALA A 252 -9.89 -0.41 -18.17
N LEU A 253 -10.43 0.71 -17.68
CA LEU A 253 -11.75 0.77 -17.07
C LEU A 253 -12.86 0.48 -18.10
N ASP A 254 -12.78 1.03 -19.30
CA ASP A 254 -13.72 0.76 -20.39
C ASP A 254 -13.72 -0.73 -20.77
N LYS A 255 -12.54 -1.32 -20.97
CA LYS A 255 -12.41 -2.77 -21.22
C LYS A 255 -12.99 -3.62 -20.10
N LEU A 256 -12.78 -3.22 -18.86
CA LEU A 256 -13.30 -3.93 -17.69
C LEU A 256 -14.82 -3.91 -17.65
N GLN A 257 -15.43 -2.76 -17.91
CA GLN A 257 -16.89 -2.62 -17.99
C GLN A 257 -17.48 -3.43 -19.14
N GLN A 258 -16.85 -3.39 -20.32
CA GLN A 258 -17.32 -4.15 -21.50
C GLN A 258 -17.24 -5.67 -21.28
N ALA A 259 -16.32 -6.14 -20.44
CA ALA A 259 -16.15 -7.56 -20.15
C ALA A 259 -17.15 -8.11 -19.11
N HIS A 260 -17.87 -7.24 -18.37
CA HIS A 260 -18.65 -7.68 -17.20
C HIS A 260 -19.98 -6.93 -17.07
N ASP A 261 -21.09 -7.58 -17.38
CA ASP A 261 -22.46 -7.02 -17.30
C ASP A 261 -22.92 -6.64 -15.88
N TRP A 262 -22.27 -7.19 -14.85
CA TRP A 262 -22.55 -6.88 -13.44
C TRP A 262 -21.84 -5.60 -12.97
N LEU A 263 -20.90 -5.05 -13.75
CA LEU A 263 -20.11 -3.88 -13.41
C LEU A 263 -20.59 -2.64 -14.15
N THR A 264 -20.86 -1.57 -13.43
CA THR A 264 -21.09 -0.23 -13.98
C THR A 264 -19.97 0.71 -13.52
N ILE A 265 -19.31 1.38 -14.46
CA ILE A 265 -18.28 2.37 -14.14
C ILE A 265 -18.81 3.77 -14.42
N VAL A 266 -18.70 4.66 -13.42
CA VAL A 266 -19.17 6.05 -13.51
C VAL A 266 -17.97 6.96 -13.25
N PRO A 267 -17.47 7.67 -14.28
CA PRO A 267 -16.49 8.72 -14.05
C PRO A 267 -17.12 9.89 -13.29
N ALA A 268 -16.33 10.58 -12.48
CA ALA A 268 -16.77 11.74 -11.73
C ALA A 268 -15.72 12.87 -11.86
N PHE A 269 -16.09 13.95 -12.53
CA PHE A 269 -15.18 15.06 -12.84
C PHE A 269 -15.55 16.30 -12.01
N SER A 270 -14.64 16.70 -11.09
CA SER A 270 -14.92 17.82 -10.19
C SER A 270 -14.68 19.20 -10.80
N ASP A 271 -13.80 19.29 -11.80
CA ASP A 271 -13.32 20.58 -12.36
C ASP A 271 -13.34 20.57 -13.90
N ASP A 272 -14.06 19.65 -14.54
CA ASP A 272 -14.17 19.55 -16.00
C ASP A 272 -15.44 20.27 -16.47
N PRO A 273 -15.32 21.40 -17.18
CA PRO A 273 -16.48 22.13 -17.67
C PRO A 273 -17.25 21.40 -18.79
N ASP A 274 -16.59 20.46 -19.47
CA ASP A 274 -17.16 19.70 -20.59
C ASP A 274 -17.73 18.35 -20.13
N ALA A 275 -17.68 18.04 -18.82
CA ALA A 275 -18.23 16.82 -18.28
C ALA A 275 -19.74 16.73 -18.51
N ALA A 276 -20.23 15.54 -18.85
CA ALA A 276 -21.66 15.30 -18.93
C ALA A 276 -22.34 15.56 -17.56
N PRO A 277 -23.60 16.05 -17.54
CA PRO A 277 -24.29 16.37 -16.28
C PRO A 277 -24.30 15.20 -15.27
N ALA A 278 -24.34 13.95 -15.75
CA ALA A 278 -24.33 12.74 -14.92
C ALA A 278 -22.94 12.41 -14.35
N GLU A 279 -21.88 12.99 -14.90
CA GLU A 279 -20.48 12.76 -14.52
C GLU A 279 -19.87 13.98 -13.80
N HIS A 280 -20.60 15.10 -13.79
CA HIS A 280 -20.11 16.34 -13.19
C HIS A 280 -20.27 16.32 -11.68
N GLY A 281 -19.15 16.43 -10.97
CA GLY A 281 -19.11 16.52 -9.50
C GLY A 281 -17.99 15.70 -8.87
N THR A 282 -17.93 15.74 -7.55
CA THR A 282 -16.98 14.92 -6.81
C THR A 282 -17.42 13.46 -6.74
N ALA A 283 -16.49 12.51 -6.68
CA ALA A 283 -16.82 11.09 -6.55
C ALA A 283 -17.75 10.80 -5.37
N ILE A 284 -17.61 11.52 -4.26
CA ILE A 284 -18.49 11.34 -3.10
C ILE A 284 -19.90 11.87 -3.37
N ALA A 285 -20.06 12.98 -4.10
CA ALA A 285 -21.38 13.48 -4.46
C ALA A 285 -22.12 12.48 -5.37
N LEU A 286 -21.42 11.95 -6.37
CA LEU A 286 -22.00 10.92 -7.23
C LEU A 286 -22.28 9.62 -6.47
N ALA A 287 -21.42 9.27 -5.49
CA ALA A 287 -21.65 8.10 -4.64
C ALA A 287 -22.95 8.20 -3.84
N THR A 288 -23.26 9.38 -3.29
CA THR A 288 -24.53 9.58 -2.57
C THR A 288 -25.76 9.49 -3.50
N TYR A 289 -25.61 9.86 -4.77
CA TYR A 289 -26.66 9.73 -5.77
C TYR A 289 -26.87 8.28 -6.24
N HIS A 290 -25.78 7.53 -6.42
CA HIS A 290 -25.82 6.13 -6.89
C HIS A 290 -26.06 5.12 -5.78
N HIS A 291 -25.92 5.50 -4.51
CA HIS A 291 -26.11 4.59 -3.38
C HIS A 291 -27.53 4.02 -3.35
N ARG A 292 -27.61 2.74 -3.03
CA ARG A 292 -28.86 2.01 -2.77
C ARG A 292 -28.78 1.34 -1.38
N PRO A 293 -29.90 1.28 -0.64
CA PRO A 293 -29.91 0.59 0.64
C PRO A 293 -29.40 -0.85 0.56
N GLY A 294 -28.60 -1.27 1.52
CA GLY A 294 -28.03 -2.63 1.60
C GLY A 294 -26.76 -2.84 0.78
N GLN A 295 -26.19 -1.79 0.17
CA GLN A 295 -24.88 -1.88 -0.48
C GLN A 295 -23.74 -1.70 0.52
N HIS A 296 -22.68 -2.50 0.35
CA HIS A 296 -21.38 -2.19 0.97
C HIS A 296 -20.65 -1.12 0.17
N VAL A 297 -20.20 -0.07 0.85
CA VAL A 297 -19.56 1.11 0.23
C VAL A 297 -18.08 1.12 0.57
N HIS A 298 -17.22 0.83 -0.42
CA HIS A 298 -15.77 0.85 -0.26
C HIS A 298 -15.21 2.15 -0.86
N VAL A 299 -14.51 2.96 -0.06
CA VAL A 299 -13.98 4.24 -0.52
C VAL A 299 -12.47 4.28 -0.35
N CYS A 300 -11.75 4.59 -1.41
CA CYS A 300 -10.30 4.79 -1.36
C CYS A 300 -9.87 6.04 -2.14
N GLY A 301 -9.05 6.89 -1.52
CA GLY A 301 -8.61 8.14 -2.13
C GLY A 301 -7.86 9.04 -1.16
N PRO A 302 -7.68 10.32 -1.50
CA PRO A 302 -7.02 11.31 -0.65
C PRO A 302 -7.70 11.46 0.72
N ALA A 303 -6.95 11.85 1.74
CA ALA A 303 -7.46 12.00 3.11
C ALA A 303 -8.69 12.91 3.21
N ALA A 304 -8.72 14.01 2.46
CA ALA A 304 -9.88 14.92 2.40
C ALA A 304 -11.13 14.21 1.86
N MET A 305 -10.97 13.36 0.84
CA MET A 305 -12.07 12.56 0.28
C MET A 305 -12.58 11.54 1.31
N LEU A 306 -11.70 10.85 2.03
CA LEU A 306 -12.10 9.88 3.06
C LEU A 306 -12.84 10.57 4.23
N ALA A 307 -12.41 11.76 4.62
CA ALA A 307 -13.11 12.57 5.64
C ALA A 307 -14.52 13.00 5.16
N ALA A 308 -14.61 13.45 3.90
CA ALA A 308 -15.89 13.79 3.28
C ALA A 308 -16.81 12.56 3.15
N ALA A 309 -16.27 11.40 2.77
CA ALA A 309 -17.02 10.16 2.64
C ALA A 309 -17.75 9.79 3.93
N ARG A 310 -17.05 9.76 5.07
CA ARG A 310 -17.68 9.46 6.37
C ARG A 310 -18.90 10.34 6.63
N ARG A 311 -18.76 11.63 6.39
CA ARG A 311 -19.83 12.62 6.64
C ARG A 311 -21.01 12.45 5.69
N TRP A 312 -20.73 12.45 4.37
CA TRP A 312 -21.79 12.50 3.36
C TRP A 312 -22.53 11.19 3.20
N LEU A 313 -21.84 10.05 3.32
CA LEU A 313 -22.48 8.73 3.26
C LEU A 313 -23.41 8.53 4.46
N THR A 314 -23.01 8.96 5.67
CA THR A 314 -23.91 8.93 6.85
C THR A 314 -25.15 9.81 6.64
N ILE A 315 -25.00 11.01 6.06
CA ILE A 315 -26.14 11.89 5.74
C ILE A 315 -27.05 11.25 4.70
N ALA A 316 -26.48 10.52 3.74
CA ALA A 316 -27.25 9.75 2.73
C ALA A 316 -27.90 8.48 3.27
N GLY A 317 -27.76 8.18 4.57
CA GLY A 317 -28.39 7.03 5.22
C GLY A 317 -27.61 5.72 5.09
N VAL A 318 -26.34 5.75 4.67
CA VAL A 318 -25.49 4.55 4.68
C VAL A 318 -25.14 4.19 6.11
N LEU A 319 -25.33 2.94 6.49
CA LEU A 319 -24.96 2.46 7.83
C LEU A 319 -23.42 2.49 7.98
N ALA A 320 -22.97 2.81 9.18
CA ALA A 320 -21.52 2.93 9.44
C ALA A 320 -20.75 1.61 9.25
N GLU A 321 -21.41 0.48 9.49
CA GLU A 321 -20.89 -0.87 9.29
C GLU A 321 -20.73 -1.22 7.82
N ASP A 322 -21.50 -0.62 6.93
CA ASP A 322 -21.44 -0.85 5.49
C ASP A 322 -20.39 0.06 4.80
N VAL A 323 -19.77 1.00 5.54
CA VAL A 323 -18.77 1.92 5.01
C VAL A 323 -17.36 1.44 5.30
N HIS A 324 -16.66 0.99 4.26
CA HIS A 324 -15.29 0.48 4.30
C HIS A 324 -14.29 1.53 3.83
N LEU A 325 -13.45 2.01 4.74
CA LEU A 325 -12.40 3.00 4.47
C LEU A 325 -11.05 2.42 4.86
N PRO A 326 -9.96 2.72 4.10
CA PRO A 326 -8.66 2.18 4.43
C PRO A 326 -8.16 2.72 5.78
N VAL A 327 -7.84 1.81 6.69
CA VAL A 327 -7.26 2.10 8.00
C VAL A 327 -5.87 1.47 8.05
N ILE A 328 -4.85 2.21 7.65
CA ILE A 328 -3.47 1.73 7.67
C ILE A 328 -2.81 2.16 8.97
N GLY A 329 -2.41 1.19 9.80
CA GLY A 329 -1.59 1.43 10.99
C GLY A 329 -2.31 1.98 12.22
N GLN A 330 -3.59 1.72 12.38
CA GLN A 330 -4.36 2.07 13.59
C GLN A 330 -4.65 0.87 14.50
N ARG A 331 -4.24 -0.36 14.13
CA ARG A 331 -4.42 -1.55 14.98
C ARG A 331 -3.11 -2.03 15.59
#